data_24f1d91c12fa9e6d697ed6ac9858dffd
#
_entry.id   24f1d91c12fa9e6d697ed6ac9858dffd
#
_cell.length_a   1.000
_cell.length_b   1.000
_cell.length_c   1.000
_cell.angle_alpha   90.00
_cell.angle_beta   90.00
_cell.angle_gamma   90.00
#
_symmetry.space_group_name_H-M   'P 1'
#
loop_
_entity.id
_entity.type
_entity.pdbx_description
1 polymer ?
#
loop_
_entity_poly.entity_id
_entity_poly.type
_entity_poly.pdbx_seq_one_letter_code
_entity_poly.pdbx_strand_id
1 'polypeptide(L)'
;MEVLVAETLGYYDAGIASAIGASNSACSTINLFGTEKQKKEYFEILAKSKLAAFCLTEPNAGSDSASIRTTATLQGEEYVLNGTKCFITNGGIAGVYTVFASTDLQKGLKGISAFYVERDRIGVKIGKHEDKMGIRLSNTTEVVFDDCRIPKDHLIGEEGKGFIYAMKTLDTSRPFVGALGVGLAQRAIDEAIEYGKERKQFGKSVLTNQGLQFILAEMQIKVESARQLIYYTAERMDNNEDYTIFSAMSKVAGSDCAMEVSTNALQLFGGYGYMKEYPIEKMMRDAKILQIYEGTNQIQKMIISNIMLKR
;
A
#
# COMPACT_ATOMS: atom_id res chain seq x y z
N MET A 1 1.49 -4.03 16.61
CA MET A 1 2.93 -3.98 16.22
C MET A 1 3.15 -3.40 14.82
N GLU A 2 2.47 -3.90 13.79
CA GLU A 2 2.68 -3.47 12.39
C GLU A 2 2.50 -1.98 12.15
N VAL A 3 1.49 -1.33 12.74
CA VAL A 3 1.25 0.12 12.57
C VAL A 3 2.38 0.96 13.18
N LEU A 4 2.99 0.53 14.29
CA LEU A 4 4.14 1.22 14.88
C LEU A 4 5.37 1.14 13.97
N VAL A 5 5.62 -0.03 13.38
CA VAL A 5 6.69 -0.22 12.38
C VAL A 5 6.43 0.64 11.15
N ALA A 6 5.17 0.66 10.65
CA ALA A 6 4.78 1.46 9.49
C ALA A 6 4.99 2.96 9.72
N GLU A 7 4.57 3.47 10.86
CA GLU A 7 4.76 4.87 11.24
C GLU A 7 6.25 5.22 11.34
N THR A 8 7.03 4.37 12.02
CA THR A 8 8.48 4.58 12.13
C THR A 8 9.16 4.58 10.76
N LEU A 9 8.86 3.61 9.90
CA LEU A 9 9.42 3.55 8.56
C LEU A 9 8.98 4.73 7.70
N GLY A 10 7.71 5.12 7.77
CA GLY A 10 7.15 6.27 7.06
C GLY A 10 7.81 7.59 7.46
N TYR A 11 8.21 7.72 8.71
CA TYR A 11 8.98 8.86 9.21
C TYR A 11 10.35 8.98 8.52
N TYR A 12 11.02 7.86 8.27
CA TYR A 12 12.34 7.88 7.62
C TYR A 12 12.25 7.87 6.09
N ASP A 13 11.47 6.97 5.49
CA ASP A 13 11.28 6.90 4.04
C ASP A 13 10.02 6.14 3.63
N ALA A 14 9.09 6.84 2.98
CA ALA A 14 7.83 6.26 2.51
C ALA A 14 8.01 5.20 1.40
N GLY A 15 9.08 5.26 0.62
CA GLY A 15 9.36 4.28 -0.43
C GLY A 15 9.76 2.92 0.14
N ILE A 16 10.64 2.91 1.14
CA ILE A 16 11.04 1.70 1.88
C ILE A 16 9.83 1.13 2.62
N ALA A 17 9.07 1.98 3.32
CA ALA A 17 7.86 1.58 4.02
C ALA A 17 6.85 0.93 3.07
N SER A 18 6.63 1.51 1.87
CA SER A 18 5.74 0.95 0.85
C SER A 18 6.21 -0.42 0.33
N ALA A 19 7.52 -0.61 0.12
CA ALA A 19 8.07 -1.89 -0.32
C ALA A 19 7.85 -3.01 0.73
N ILE A 20 8.04 -2.69 2.01
CA ILE A 20 7.76 -3.61 3.11
C ILE A 20 6.27 -3.90 3.25
N GLY A 21 5.41 -2.87 3.16
CA GLY A 21 3.96 -3.01 3.21
C GLY A 21 3.39 -3.89 2.10
N ALA A 22 3.91 -3.76 0.88
CA ALA A 22 3.50 -4.62 -0.23
C ALA A 22 3.89 -6.09 -0.02
N SER A 23 5.09 -6.36 0.53
CA SER A 23 5.47 -7.72 0.93
C SER A 23 4.53 -8.26 2.01
N ASN A 24 4.19 -7.43 3.00
CA ASN A 24 3.28 -7.81 4.07
C ASN A 24 1.88 -8.16 3.52
N SER A 25 1.33 -7.35 2.61
CA SER A 25 0.04 -7.64 1.95
C SER A 25 0.07 -8.98 1.19
N ALA A 26 1.15 -9.27 0.45
CA ALA A 26 1.30 -10.54 -0.24
C ALA A 26 1.36 -11.73 0.74
N CYS A 27 2.11 -11.58 1.84
CA CYS A 27 2.22 -12.58 2.90
C CYS A 27 0.92 -12.78 3.67
N SER A 28 0.15 -11.71 3.88
CA SER A 28 -1.13 -11.78 4.60
C SER A 28 -2.14 -12.67 3.90
N THR A 29 -2.20 -12.65 2.56
CA THR A 29 -3.10 -13.51 1.80
C THR A 29 -2.82 -15.00 2.06
N ILE A 30 -1.55 -15.41 1.96
CA ILE A 30 -1.19 -16.82 2.20
C ILE A 30 -1.35 -17.20 3.68
N ASN A 31 -1.05 -16.28 4.59
CA ASN A 31 -1.19 -16.52 6.02
C ASN A 31 -2.65 -16.72 6.45
N LEU A 32 -3.57 -15.95 5.87
CA LEU A 32 -5.01 -16.02 6.19
C LEU A 32 -5.71 -17.22 5.56
N PHE A 33 -5.31 -17.62 4.35
CA PHE A 33 -6.10 -18.55 3.53
C PHE A 33 -5.33 -19.78 3.04
N GLY A 34 -4.02 -19.79 3.16
CA GLY A 34 -3.18 -20.91 2.76
C GLY A 34 -3.19 -22.07 3.76
N THR A 35 -2.93 -23.27 3.26
CA THR A 35 -2.65 -24.44 4.10
C THR A 35 -1.29 -24.31 4.78
N GLU A 36 -1.04 -25.08 5.84
CA GLU A 36 0.27 -25.08 6.53
C GLU A 36 1.42 -25.48 5.60
N LYS A 37 1.18 -26.39 4.64
CA LYS A 37 2.15 -26.76 3.60
C LYS A 37 2.48 -25.54 2.72
N GLN A 38 1.46 -24.85 2.20
CA GLN A 38 1.63 -23.66 1.35
C GLN A 38 2.32 -22.52 2.10
N LYS A 39 1.97 -22.27 3.35
CA LYS A 39 2.64 -21.27 4.20
C LYS A 39 4.12 -21.58 4.31
N LYS A 40 4.48 -22.83 4.63
CA LYS A 40 5.87 -23.26 4.76
C LYS A 40 6.64 -23.01 3.46
N GLU A 41 6.13 -23.49 2.32
CA GLU A 41 6.76 -23.32 1.01
C GLU A 41 6.93 -21.82 0.64
N TYR A 42 5.87 -21.04 0.80
CA TYR A 42 5.88 -19.61 0.53
C TYR A 42 6.92 -18.86 1.36
N PHE A 43 6.96 -19.12 2.66
CA PHE A 43 7.89 -18.43 3.57
C PHE A 43 9.34 -18.93 3.42
N GLU A 44 9.56 -20.17 2.96
CA GLU A 44 10.91 -20.64 2.58
C GLU A 44 11.44 -19.88 1.35
N ILE A 45 10.59 -19.59 0.36
CA ILE A 45 10.97 -18.76 -0.79
C ILE A 45 11.24 -17.32 -0.34
N LEU A 46 10.34 -16.76 0.47
CA LEU A 46 10.48 -15.40 1.00
C LEU A 46 11.77 -15.23 1.81
N ALA A 47 12.14 -16.19 2.63
CA ALA A 47 13.36 -16.15 3.44
C ALA A 47 14.63 -16.05 2.58
N LYS A 48 14.64 -16.63 1.38
CA LYS A 48 15.73 -16.55 0.41
C LYS A 48 15.72 -15.24 -0.38
N SER A 49 14.55 -14.83 -0.84
CA SER A 49 14.36 -13.66 -1.71
C SER A 49 14.17 -12.35 -0.94
N LYS A 50 13.74 -12.42 0.32
CA LYS A 50 13.46 -11.32 1.27
C LYS A 50 12.25 -10.44 0.95
N LEU A 51 11.65 -10.52 -0.25
CA LEU A 51 10.50 -9.72 -0.66
C LEU A 51 9.47 -10.56 -1.41
N ALA A 52 8.20 -10.19 -1.22
CA ALA A 52 7.06 -10.68 -1.97
C ALA A 52 6.31 -9.53 -2.65
N ALA A 53 5.41 -9.85 -3.60
CA ALA A 53 4.60 -8.87 -4.27
C ALA A 53 3.13 -9.31 -4.40
N PHE A 54 2.22 -8.35 -4.26
CA PHE A 54 0.77 -8.53 -4.36
C PHE A 54 0.29 -8.14 -5.76
N CYS A 55 -0.07 -9.12 -6.58
CA CYS A 55 -0.36 -8.96 -8.00
C CYS A 55 -1.88 -9.01 -8.27
N LEU A 56 -2.58 -7.90 -8.00
CA LEU A 56 -4.02 -7.76 -8.26
C LEU A 56 -4.30 -6.88 -9.48
N THR A 57 -3.76 -5.67 -9.51
CA THR A 57 -4.06 -4.58 -10.45
C THR A 57 -3.64 -4.91 -11.88
N GLU A 58 -4.50 -4.56 -12.84
CA GLU A 58 -4.26 -4.70 -14.28
C GLU A 58 -4.46 -3.36 -15.00
N PRO A 59 -3.97 -3.19 -16.26
CA PRO A 59 -4.10 -1.93 -16.99
C PRO A 59 -5.53 -1.38 -17.05
N ASN A 60 -6.54 -2.26 -17.11
CA ASN A 60 -7.96 -1.89 -17.18
C ASN A 60 -8.75 -2.21 -15.89
N ALA A 61 -8.10 -2.64 -14.82
CA ALA A 61 -8.74 -3.06 -13.57
C ALA A 61 -7.95 -2.55 -12.35
N GLY A 62 -8.13 -1.27 -12.02
CA GLY A 62 -7.61 -0.62 -10.82
C GLY A 62 -8.67 -0.57 -9.72
N SER A 63 -9.47 0.52 -9.67
CA SER A 63 -10.59 0.63 -8.72
C SER A 63 -11.67 -0.43 -8.95
N ASP A 64 -11.89 -0.83 -10.21
CA ASP A 64 -12.75 -1.95 -10.58
C ASP A 64 -11.93 -3.26 -10.59
N SER A 65 -11.45 -3.66 -9.43
CA SER A 65 -10.60 -4.85 -9.26
C SER A 65 -11.35 -6.18 -9.49
N ALA A 66 -12.67 -6.15 -9.63
CA ALA A 66 -13.47 -7.31 -10.04
C ALA A 66 -13.37 -7.63 -11.54
N SER A 67 -12.93 -6.66 -12.35
CA SER A 67 -12.85 -6.75 -13.82
C SER A 67 -11.48 -7.23 -14.34
N ILE A 68 -10.67 -7.90 -13.51
CA ILE A 68 -9.39 -8.47 -13.96
C ILE A 68 -9.61 -9.50 -15.07
N ARG A 69 -8.63 -9.57 -15.98
CA ARG A 69 -8.66 -10.44 -17.17
C ARG A 69 -7.53 -11.46 -17.22
N THR A 70 -6.55 -11.38 -16.33
CA THR A 70 -5.57 -12.47 -16.17
C THR A 70 -6.32 -13.75 -15.88
N THR A 71 -6.04 -14.80 -16.67
CA THR A 71 -6.69 -16.11 -16.58
C THR A 71 -5.78 -17.12 -15.89
N ALA A 72 -6.39 -18.12 -15.25
CA ALA A 72 -5.74 -19.32 -14.74
C ALA A 72 -6.56 -20.54 -15.18
N THR A 73 -6.13 -21.19 -16.25
CA THR A 73 -6.85 -22.34 -16.82
C THR A 73 -6.27 -23.65 -16.32
N LEU A 74 -7.11 -24.49 -15.70
CA LEU A 74 -6.68 -25.82 -15.22
C LEU A 74 -6.45 -26.76 -16.41
N GLN A 75 -5.25 -27.35 -16.49
CA GLN A 75 -4.85 -28.35 -17.49
C GLN A 75 -4.17 -29.53 -16.77
N GLY A 76 -4.92 -30.58 -16.51
CA GLY A 76 -4.44 -31.71 -15.70
C GLY A 76 -4.19 -31.32 -14.25
N GLU A 77 -2.96 -31.43 -13.79
CA GLU A 77 -2.53 -31.09 -12.42
C GLU A 77 -1.84 -29.71 -12.35
N GLU A 78 -2.00 -28.87 -13.38
CA GLU A 78 -1.40 -27.54 -13.43
C GLU A 78 -2.43 -26.47 -13.81
N TYR A 79 -2.28 -25.26 -13.26
CA TYR A 79 -2.91 -24.06 -13.81
C TYR A 79 -1.95 -23.38 -14.79
N VAL A 80 -2.47 -22.91 -15.92
CA VAL A 80 -1.75 -22.09 -16.90
C VAL A 80 -2.23 -20.65 -16.75
N LEU A 81 -1.34 -19.77 -16.30
CA LEU A 81 -1.61 -18.35 -16.09
C LEU A 81 -1.24 -17.55 -17.33
N ASN A 82 -2.17 -16.66 -17.77
CA ASN A 82 -1.96 -15.74 -18.88
C ASN A 82 -2.52 -14.35 -18.53
N GLY A 83 -1.70 -13.31 -18.63
CA GLY A 83 -2.12 -11.92 -18.39
C GLY A 83 -1.00 -11.01 -17.94
N THR A 84 -1.34 -9.75 -17.69
CA THR A 84 -0.40 -8.71 -17.28
C THR A 84 -0.91 -7.98 -16.05
N LYS A 85 -0.09 -7.93 -15.02
CA LYS A 85 -0.30 -7.13 -13.83
C LYS A 85 0.54 -5.87 -13.91
N CYS A 86 -0.01 -4.72 -13.50
CA CYS A 86 0.68 -3.43 -13.57
C CYS A 86 0.74 -2.74 -12.21
N PHE A 87 1.68 -1.80 -12.09
CA PHE A 87 1.95 -1.05 -10.86
C PHE A 87 2.28 -1.96 -9.66
N ILE A 88 2.94 -3.08 -9.91
CA ILE A 88 3.25 -4.06 -8.88
C ILE A 88 4.48 -3.62 -8.09
N THR A 89 4.27 -3.24 -6.84
CA THR A 89 5.34 -2.95 -5.89
C THR A 89 6.15 -4.22 -5.64
N ASN A 90 7.47 -4.10 -5.66
CA ASN A 90 8.45 -5.21 -5.64
C ASN A 90 8.38 -6.14 -6.86
N GLY A 91 7.56 -5.87 -7.88
CA GLY A 91 7.34 -6.78 -9.00
C GLY A 91 8.63 -7.22 -9.69
N GLY A 92 9.61 -6.33 -9.80
CA GLY A 92 10.91 -6.62 -10.40
C GLY A 92 11.93 -7.29 -9.49
N ILE A 93 11.71 -7.39 -8.19
CA ILE A 93 12.70 -7.86 -7.20
C ILE A 93 12.16 -8.91 -6.21
N ALA A 94 10.85 -9.11 -6.15
CA ALA A 94 10.24 -10.14 -5.31
C ALA A 94 10.62 -11.55 -5.78
N GLY A 95 10.76 -12.49 -4.86
CA GLY A 95 11.00 -13.91 -5.18
C GLY A 95 9.73 -14.71 -5.33
N VAL A 96 8.61 -14.20 -4.81
CA VAL A 96 7.30 -14.83 -4.88
C VAL A 96 6.21 -13.79 -5.05
N TYR A 97 5.22 -14.12 -5.85
CA TYR A 97 4.04 -13.31 -6.14
C TYR A 97 2.79 -13.97 -5.57
N THR A 98 1.95 -13.19 -4.91
CA THR A 98 0.55 -13.56 -4.65
C THR A 98 -0.29 -12.97 -5.79
N VAL A 99 -0.85 -13.84 -6.64
CA VAL A 99 -1.47 -13.48 -7.92
C VAL A 99 -2.96 -13.77 -7.87
N PHE A 100 -3.76 -12.80 -8.30
CA PHE A 100 -5.20 -12.97 -8.49
C PHE A 100 -5.50 -13.11 -9.98
N ALA A 101 -6.12 -14.24 -10.36
CA ALA A 101 -6.46 -14.54 -11.73
C ALA A 101 -7.85 -15.17 -11.81
N SER A 102 -8.51 -15.03 -12.96
CA SER A 102 -9.82 -15.64 -13.20
C SER A 102 -9.67 -17.08 -13.65
N THR A 103 -10.31 -17.99 -12.94
CA THR A 103 -10.50 -19.38 -13.37
C THR A 103 -11.76 -19.55 -14.22
N ASP A 104 -12.67 -18.55 -14.18
CA ASP A 104 -13.89 -18.51 -14.98
C ASP A 104 -14.37 -17.05 -15.17
N LEU A 105 -14.02 -16.46 -16.33
CA LEU A 105 -14.38 -15.08 -16.65
C LEU A 105 -15.90 -14.82 -16.70
N GLN A 106 -16.71 -15.84 -16.94
CA GLN A 106 -18.17 -15.67 -17.01
C GLN A 106 -18.80 -15.48 -15.63
N LYS A 107 -18.14 -15.93 -14.56
CA LYS A 107 -18.57 -15.78 -13.19
C LYS A 107 -18.21 -14.44 -12.55
N GLY A 108 -17.53 -13.53 -13.28
CA GLY A 108 -17.10 -12.23 -12.76
C GLY A 108 -16.28 -12.39 -11.48
N LEU A 109 -16.62 -11.63 -10.43
CA LEU A 109 -15.89 -11.68 -9.14
C LEU A 109 -15.84 -13.08 -8.49
N LYS A 110 -16.84 -13.94 -8.76
CA LYS A 110 -16.89 -15.32 -8.24
C LYS A 110 -16.00 -16.29 -9.05
N GLY A 111 -15.44 -15.86 -10.17
CA GLY A 111 -14.47 -16.62 -10.95
C GLY A 111 -13.03 -16.27 -10.61
N ILE A 112 -12.77 -15.27 -9.74
CA ILE A 112 -11.42 -14.89 -9.34
C ILE A 112 -10.90 -15.81 -8.26
N SER A 113 -9.69 -16.33 -8.46
CA SER A 113 -8.96 -17.20 -7.53
C SER A 113 -7.60 -16.57 -7.16
N ALA A 114 -7.00 -17.01 -6.07
CA ALA A 114 -5.71 -16.55 -5.61
C ALA A 114 -4.66 -17.66 -5.74
N PHE A 115 -3.46 -17.30 -6.17
CA PHE A 115 -2.35 -18.23 -6.38
C PHE A 115 -1.06 -17.67 -5.82
N TYR A 116 -0.08 -18.53 -5.49
CA TYR A 116 1.29 -18.07 -5.35
C TYR A 116 2.15 -18.61 -6.51
N VAL A 117 3.06 -17.75 -6.97
CA VAL A 117 3.90 -18.02 -8.14
C VAL A 117 5.33 -17.59 -7.82
N GLU A 118 6.30 -18.47 -8.01
CA GLU A 118 7.71 -18.16 -7.87
C GLU A 118 8.18 -17.28 -9.04
N ARG A 119 9.10 -16.36 -8.77
CA ARG A 119 9.62 -15.40 -9.74
C ARG A 119 10.31 -16.06 -10.95
N ASP A 120 11.08 -17.11 -10.70
CA ASP A 120 11.93 -17.78 -11.69
C ASP A 120 11.20 -18.86 -12.48
N ARG A 121 9.87 -18.96 -12.29
CA ARG A 121 9.04 -19.91 -13.04
C ARG A 121 8.97 -19.50 -14.51
N ILE A 122 9.10 -20.51 -15.41
CA ILE A 122 8.97 -20.30 -16.85
C ILE A 122 7.62 -19.63 -17.15
N GLY A 123 7.65 -18.59 -17.98
CA GLY A 123 6.47 -17.80 -18.34
C GLY A 123 6.28 -16.56 -17.47
N VAL A 124 7.03 -16.38 -16.37
CA VAL A 124 7.06 -15.12 -15.63
C VAL A 124 8.05 -14.15 -16.28
N LYS A 125 7.57 -12.97 -16.65
CA LYS A 125 8.40 -11.90 -17.24
C LYS A 125 8.18 -10.60 -16.50
N ILE A 126 9.26 -9.85 -16.31
CA ILE A 126 9.19 -8.49 -15.75
C ILE A 126 9.06 -7.52 -16.92
N GLY A 127 7.97 -6.77 -16.93
CA GLY A 127 7.71 -5.75 -17.93
C GLY A 127 8.31 -4.39 -17.56
N LYS A 128 7.57 -3.33 -17.90
CA LYS A 128 8.01 -1.96 -17.70
C LYS A 128 8.30 -1.64 -16.23
N HIS A 129 9.44 -0.99 -15.99
CA HIS A 129 9.72 -0.28 -14.74
C HIS A 129 9.08 1.10 -14.77
N GLU A 130 8.32 1.45 -13.72
CA GLU A 130 7.62 2.71 -13.67
C GLU A 130 8.52 3.85 -13.19
N ASP A 131 8.61 4.94 -13.99
CA ASP A 131 9.18 6.21 -13.55
C ASP A 131 8.12 7.01 -12.80
N LYS A 132 8.26 7.08 -11.47
CA LYS A 132 7.21 7.58 -10.57
C LYS A 132 7.50 9.00 -10.09
N MET A 133 6.44 9.73 -9.81
CA MET A 133 6.49 11.04 -9.15
C MET A 133 7.18 10.97 -7.79
N GLY A 134 6.81 10.01 -6.94
CA GLY A 134 7.31 9.80 -5.58
C GLY A 134 7.61 8.33 -5.29
N ILE A 135 7.95 8.03 -4.04
CA ILE A 135 8.35 6.68 -3.56
C ILE A 135 9.31 5.96 -4.51
N ARG A 136 10.30 6.69 -5.04
CA ARG A 136 11.18 6.19 -6.11
C ARG A 136 12.10 5.04 -5.66
N LEU A 137 12.38 4.92 -4.36
CA LEU A 137 13.09 3.78 -3.79
C LEU A 137 12.30 2.47 -3.84
N SER A 138 10.97 2.55 -3.93
CA SER A 138 10.12 1.37 -4.09
C SER A 138 10.15 0.90 -5.54
N ASN A 139 10.64 -0.30 -5.81
CA ASN A 139 10.55 -0.92 -7.13
C ASN A 139 9.09 -1.12 -7.51
N THR A 140 8.71 -0.70 -8.70
CA THR A 140 7.34 -0.84 -9.22
C THR A 140 7.40 -1.21 -10.69
N THR A 141 6.80 -2.34 -11.07
CA THR A 141 6.88 -2.85 -12.44
C THR A 141 5.56 -3.48 -12.90
N GLU A 142 5.51 -3.79 -14.19
CA GLU A 142 4.60 -4.80 -14.69
C GLU A 142 5.15 -6.21 -14.38
N VAL A 143 4.24 -7.16 -14.18
CA VAL A 143 4.53 -8.60 -14.11
C VAL A 143 3.64 -9.30 -15.12
N VAL A 144 4.26 -9.96 -16.09
CA VAL A 144 3.57 -10.65 -17.20
C VAL A 144 3.65 -12.15 -16.97
N PHE A 145 2.52 -12.81 -17.09
CA PHE A 145 2.38 -14.26 -17.13
C PHE A 145 2.05 -14.66 -18.56
N ASP A 146 2.91 -15.48 -19.17
CA ASP A 146 2.84 -15.93 -20.56
C ASP A 146 3.00 -17.45 -20.59
N ASP A 147 1.87 -18.16 -20.68
CA ASP A 147 1.77 -19.61 -20.49
C ASP A 147 2.50 -20.12 -19.23
N CYS A 148 2.40 -19.34 -18.15
CA CYS A 148 3.05 -19.66 -16.89
C CYS A 148 2.33 -20.81 -16.20
N ARG A 149 2.99 -21.98 -16.14
CA ARG A 149 2.46 -23.18 -15.51
C ARG A 149 2.82 -23.26 -14.06
N ILE A 150 1.82 -23.45 -13.21
CA ILE A 150 1.98 -23.63 -11.76
C ILE A 150 1.25 -24.91 -11.32
N PRO A 151 1.77 -25.64 -10.31
CA PRO A 151 1.09 -26.78 -9.74
C PRO A 151 -0.31 -26.41 -9.22
N LYS A 152 -1.23 -27.34 -9.28
CA LYS A 152 -2.61 -27.16 -8.81
C LYS A 152 -2.68 -26.79 -7.33
N ASP A 153 -1.78 -27.28 -6.52
CA ASP A 153 -1.68 -26.99 -5.09
C ASP A 153 -1.10 -25.60 -4.77
N HIS A 154 -0.74 -24.79 -5.80
CA HIS A 154 -0.46 -23.37 -5.65
C HIS A 154 -1.72 -22.47 -5.58
N LEU A 155 -2.92 -23.03 -5.77
CA LEU A 155 -4.18 -22.36 -5.49
C LEU A 155 -4.30 -22.09 -3.98
N ILE A 156 -4.40 -20.84 -3.58
CA ILE A 156 -4.56 -20.43 -2.18
C ILE A 156 -6.04 -20.52 -1.80
N GLY A 157 -6.34 -21.35 -0.81
CA GLY A 157 -7.71 -21.53 -0.32
C GLY A 157 -8.61 -22.22 -1.38
N GLU A 158 -9.80 -21.67 -1.61
CA GLU A 158 -10.83 -22.21 -2.50
C GLU A 158 -10.87 -21.48 -3.84
N GLU A 159 -11.08 -22.23 -4.92
CA GLU A 159 -11.33 -21.66 -6.25
C GLU A 159 -12.57 -20.74 -6.25
N GLY A 160 -12.47 -19.59 -6.92
CA GLY A 160 -13.53 -18.60 -7.00
C GLY A 160 -13.68 -17.72 -5.75
N LYS A 161 -12.83 -17.86 -4.74
CA LYS A 161 -12.85 -17.05 -3.52
C LYS A 161 -11.77 -15.94 -3.51
N GLY A 162 -10.94 -15.87 -4.54
CA GLY A 162 -9.80 -14.95 -4.60
C GLY A 162 -10.18 -13.48 -4.42
N PHE A 163 -11.32 -13.03 -4.96
CA PHE A 163 -11.78 -11.66 -4.76
C PHE A 163 -12.06 -11.34 -3.27
N ILE A 164 -12.71 -12.25 -2.57
CA ILE A 164 -12.98 -12.11 -1.13
C ILE A 164 -11.66 -12.09 -0.34
N TYR A 165 -10.70 -12.94 -0.74
CA TYR A 165 -9.37 -12.99 -0.12
C TYR A 165 -8.60 -11.68 -0.34
N ALA A 166 -8.62 -11.14 -1.56
CA ALA A 166 -8.02 -9.83 -1.85
C ALA A 166 -8.63 -8.72 -0.97
N MET A 167 -9.95 -8.65 -0.87
CA MET A 167 -10.62 -7.62 -0.05
C MET A 167 -10.27 -7.75 1.44
N LYS A 168 -10.27 -8.95 2.00
CA LYS A 168 -9.88 -9.19 3.39
C LYS A 168 -8.40 -8.84 3.64
N THR A 169 -7.51 -9.19 2.70
CA THR A 169 -6.10 -8.79 2.77
C THR A 169 -5.96 -7.27 2.78
N LEU A 170 -6.66 -6.57 1.90
CA LEU A 170 -6.63 -5.10 1.85
C LEU A 170 -7.23 -4.47 3.13
N ASP A 171 -8.24 -5.09 3.74
CA ASP A 171 -8.77 -4.61 5.02
C ASP A 171 -7.72 -4.71 6.15
N THR A 172 -6.83 -5.70 6.12
CA THR A 172 -5.74 -5.80 7.11
C THR A 172 -4.58 -4.85 6.82
N SER A 173 -4.33 -4.50 5.56
CA SER A 173 -3.17 -3.68 5.17
C SER A 173 -3.41 -2.16 5.21
N ARG A 174 -4.64 -1.68 5.08
CA ARG A 174 -4.96 -0.24 5.05
C ARG A 174 -4.50 0.55 6.28
N PRO A 175 -4.61 0.05 7.53
CA PRO A 175 -4.06 0.74 8.70
C PRO A 175 -2.56 0.96 8.63
N PHE A 176 -1.81 0.02 8.00
CA PHE A 176 -0.38 0.19 7.71
C PHE A 176 -0.13 1.42 6.81
N VAL A 177 -0.91 1.57 5.74
CA VAL A 177 -0.82 2.73 4.84
C VAL A 177 -1.14 4.04 5.58
N GLY A 178 -2.15 4.02 6.43
CA GLY A 178 -2.50 5.16 7.28
C GLY A 178 -1.35 5.56 8.21
N ALA A 179 -0.74 4.59 8.89
CA ALA A 179 0.38 4.79 9.81
C ALA A 179 1.63 5.31 9.10
N LEU A 180 1.95 4.75 7.92
CA LEU A 180 3.02 5.26 7.04
C LEU A 180 2.80 6.76 6.74
N GLY A 181 1.56 7.14 6.41
CA GLY A 181 1.21 8.54 6.15
C GLY A 181 1.41 9.44 7.37
N VAL A 182 1.04 8.97 8.56
CA VAL A 182 1.25 9.70 9.82
C VAL A 182 2.74 9.89 10.11
N GLY A 183 3.56 8.86 9.90
CA GLY A 183 5.01 8.95 10.06
C GLY A 183 5.64 10.00 9.13
N LEU A 184 5.28 9.96 7.83
CA LEU A 184 5.72 10.95 6.85
C LEU A 184 5.28 12.37 7.25
N ALA A 185 4.04 12.54 7.68
CA ALA A 185 3.51 13.82 8.11
C ALA A 185 4.26 14.37 9.33
N GLN A 186 4.54 13.53 10.34
CA GLN A 186 5.32 13.93 11.51
C GLN A 186 6.73 14.39 11.10
N ARG A 187 7.40 13.65 10.22
CA ARG A 187 8.72 14.06 9.72
C ARG A 187 8.66 15.40 9.00
N ALA A 188 7.63 15.65 8.20
CA ALA A 188 7.47 16.92 7.51
C ALA A 188 7.31 18.12 8.50
N ILE A 189 6.60 17.92 9.62
CA ILE A 189 6.50 18.92 10.69
C ILE A 189 7.87 19.18 11.31
N ASP A 190 8.59 18.13 11.68
CA ASP A 190 9.90 18.25 12.35
C ASP A 190 10.91 18.98 11.45
N GLU A 191 10.97 18.64 10.16
CA GLU A 191 11.80 19.36 9.18
C GLU A 191 11.41 20.85 9.06
N ALA A 192 10.11 21.15 9.03
CA ALA A 192 9.64 22.53 8.95
C ALA A 192 9.98 23.33 10.20
N ILE A 193 9.93 22.71 11.37
CA ILE A 193 10.32 23.36 12.63
C ILE A 193 11.83 23.63 12.66
N GLU A 194 12.67 22.65 12.32
CA GLU A 194 14.12 22.82 12.32
C GLU A 194 14.54 23.90 11.32
N TYR A 195 14.05 23.84 10.08
CA TYR A 195 14.30 24.88 9.10
C TYR A 195 13.85 26.26 9.57
N GLY A 196 12.64 26.35 10.13
CA GLY A 196 12.04 27.60 10.57
C GLY A 196 12.74 28.25 11.75
N LYS A 197 13.42 27.48 12.63
CA LYS A 197 14.27 28.02 13.71
C LYS A 197 15.47 28.78 13.16
N GLU A 198 16.09 28.28 12.12
CA GLU A 198 17.32 28.86 11.52
C GLU A 198 16.99 29.96 10.50
N ARG A 199 15.89 29.80 9.75
CA ARG A 199 15.50 30.75 8.70
C ARG A 199 15.07 32.08 9.26
N LYS A 200 15.75 33.15 8.84
CA LYS A 200 15.43 34.54 9.25
C LYS A 200 14.90 35.34 8.07
N GLN A 201 13.82 36.07 8.29
CA GLN A 201 13.29 37.10 7.39
C GLN A 201 12.84 38.30 8.24
N PHE A 202 12.96 39.49 7.68
CA PHE A 202 12.67 40.74 8.42
C PHE A 202 13.44 40.85 9.76
N GLY A 203 14.68 40.30 9.79
CA GLY A 203 15.58 40.35 10.94
C GLY A 203 15.33 39.36 12.07
N LYS A 204 14.33 38.48 11.96
CA LYS A 204 13.96 37.48 12.98
C LYS A 204 13.64 36.11 12.37
N SER A 205 13.63 35.05 13.20
CA SER A 205 13.18 33.74 12.78
C SER A 205 11.77 33.78 12.20
N VAL A 206 11.52 33.03 11.12
CA VAL A 206 10.19 32.99 10.51
C VAL A 206 9.14 32.42 11.46
N LEU A 207 9.54 31.56 12.41
CA LEU A 207 8.64 30.97 13.41
C LEU A 207 8.14 31.99 14.45
N THR A 208 8.66 33.21 14.47
CA THR A 208 8.08 34.31 15.31
C THR A 208 6.77 34.85 14.73
N ASN A 209 6.42 34.48 13.50
CA ASN A 209 5.15 34.86 12.88
C ASN A 209 4.02 33.97 13.40
N GLN A 210 3.04 34.56 14.09
CA GLN A 210 1.91 33.85 14.70
C GLN A 210 1.14 32.98 13.66
N GLY A 211 0.96 33.47 12.43
CA GLY A 211 0.30 32.68 11.36
C GLY A 211 0.99 31.37 11.06
N LEU A 212 2.34 31.32 11.07
CA LEU A 212 3.09 30.07 10.87
C LEU A 212 2.99 29.14 12.09
N GLN A 213 2.94 29.72 13.30
CA GLN A 213 2.73 28.92 14.53
C GLN A 213 1.35 28.24 14.52
N PHE A 214 0.31 28.90 14.03
CA PHE A 214 -1.02 28.31 13.90
C PHE A 214 -1.04 27.18 12.88
N ILE A 215 -0.38 27.34 11.72
CA ILE A 215 -0.24 26.26 10.72
C ILE A 215 0.46 25.04 11.33
N LEU A 216 1.55 25.22 12.07
CA LEU A 216 2.25 24.12 12.76
C LEU A 216 1.35 23.42 13.78
N ALA A 217 0.59 24.19 14.58
CA ALA A 217 -0.35 23.63 15.55
C ALA A 217 -1.47 22.82 14.87
N GLU A 218 -2.05 23.33 13.78
CA GLU A 218 -3.08 22.64 13.00
C GLU A 218 -2.56 21.35 12.37
N MET A 219 -1.34 21.37 11.82
CA MET A 219 -0.68 20.16 11.29
C MET A 219 -0.51 19.10 12.38
N GLN A 220 -0.03 19.48 13.58
CA GLN A 220 0.16 18.54 14.68
C GLN A 220 -1.17 17.94 15.17
N ILE A 221 -2.23 18.76 15.28
CA ILE A 221 -3.57 18.27 15.64
C ILE A 221 -4.06 17.22 14.65
N LYS A 222 -3.85 17.42 13.34
CA LYS A 222 -4.24 16.46 12.31
C LYS A 222 -3.45 15.15 12.41
N VAL A 223 -2.14 15.25 12.63
CA VAL A 223 -1.27 14.07 12.82
C VAL A 223 -1.76 13.26 14.02
N GLU A 224 -1.98 13.87 15.17
CA GLU A 224 -2.46 13.18 16.37
C GLU A 224 -3.84 12.57 16.17
N SER A 225 -4.77 13.29 15.55
CA SER A 225 -6.11 12.80 15.28
C SER A 225 -6.09 11.56 14.38
N ALA A 226 -5.27 11.55 13.31
CA ALA A 226 -5.10 10.41 12.43
C ALA A 226 -4.41 9.25 13.16
N ARG A 227 -3.36 9.51 13.95
CA ARG A 227 -2.63 8.52 14.73
C ARG A 227 -3.55 7.76 15.69
N GLN A 228 -4.38 8.48 16.46
CA GLN A 228 -5.30 7.85 17.41
C GLN A 228 -6.33 6.95 16.71
N LEU A 229 -6.88 7.37 15.58
CA LEU A 229 -7.81 6.54 14.80
C LEU A 229 -7.13 5.26 14.30
N ILE A 230 -5.89 5.35 13.83
CA ILE A 230 -5.12 4.20 13.31
C ILE A 230 -4.78 3.24 14.45
N TYR A 231 -4.35 3.75 15.60
CA TYR A 231 -4.03 2.91 16.76
C TYR A 231 -5.28 2.23 17.33
N TYR A 232 -6.40 2.94 17.42
CA TYR A 232 -7.69 2.36 17.76
C TYR A 232 -8.09 1.23 16.80
N THR A 233 -7.86 1.44 15.50
CA THR A 233 -8.13 0.39 14.50
C THR A 233 -7.24 -0.84 14.73
N ALA A 234 -5.95 -0.65 15.01
CA ALA A 234 -5.02 -1.73 15.30
C ALA A 234 -5.42 -2.51 16.57
N GLU A 235 -5.87 -1.81 17.61
CA GLU A 235 -6.37 -2.44 18.84
C GLU A 235 -7.59 -3.32 18.56
N ARG A 236 -8.55 -2.85 17.75
CA ARG A 236 -9.70 -3.66 17.32
C ARG A 236 -9.27 -4.91 16.56
N MET A 237 -8.27 -4.78 15.67
CA MET A 237 -7.71 -5.92 14.94
C MET A 237 -7.09 -6.95 15.91
N ASP A 238 -6.28 -6.50 16.86
CA ASP A 238 -5.63 -7.37 17.85
C ASP A 238 -6.67 -8.07 18.75
N ASN A 239 -7.81 -7.43 19.02
CA ASN A 239 -8.93 -7.98 19.78
C ASN A 239 -9.88 -8.85 18.95
N ASN A 240 -9.64 -9.05 17.66
CA ASN A 240 -10.53 -9.75 16.71
C ASN A 240 -11.95 -9.15 16.63
N GLU A 241 -12.07 -7.85 16.80
CA GLU A 241 -13.34 -7.12 16.61
C GLU A 241 -13.54 -6.74 15.14
N ASP A 242 -14.77 -6.32 14.75
CA ASP A 242 -15.01 -5.79 13.40
C ASP A 242 -14.29 -4.45 13.21
N TYR A 243 -13.34 -4.41 12.30
CA TYR A 243 -12.51 -3.24 11.99
C TYR A 243 -12.69 -2.72 10.55
N THR A 244 -13.53 -3.33 9.73
CA THR A 244 -13.62 -3.04 8.29
C THR A 244 -13.84 -1.56 7.99
N ILE A 245 -14.79 -0.92 8.66
CA ILE A 245 -15.05 0.52 8.48
C ILE A 245 -13.87 1.38 8.99
N PHE A 246 -13.29 1.00 10.13
CA PHE A 246 -12.17 1.73 10.73
C PHE A 246 -10.89 1.59 9.91
N SER A 247 -10.67 0.44 9.26
CA SER A 247 -9.57 0.21 8.32
C SER A 247 -9.65 1.20 7.16
N ALA A 248 -10.82 1.33 6.52
CA ALA A 248 -11.02 2.30 5.46
C ALA A 248 -10.84 3.77 5.95
N MET A 249 -11.36 4.09 7.14
CA MET A 249 -11.21 5.41 7.77
C MET A 249 -9.73 5.72 8.07
N SER A 250 -8.96 4.78 8.61
CA SER A 250 -7.54 4.91 8.92
C SER A 250 -6.72 5.25 7.67
N LYS A 251 -6.99 4.57 6.56
CA LYS A 251 -6.30 4.83 5.29
C LYS A 251 -6.60 6.23 4.77
N VAL A 252 -7.85 6.69 4.80
CA VAL A 252 -8.23 8.04 4.37
C VAL A 252 -7.60 9.08 5.29
N ALA A 253 -7.75 8.94 6.60
CA ALA A 253 -7.26 9.91 7.57
C ALA A 253 -5.73 10.08 7.47
N GLY A 254 -4.97 8.97 7.47
CA GLY A 254 -3.50 9.03 7.41
C GLY A 254 -2.99 9.57 6.07
N SER A 255 -3.58 9.16 4.94
CA SER A 255 -3.14 9.60 3.62
C SER A 255 -3.52 11.06 3.31
N ASP A 256 -4.70 11.53 3.71
CA ASP A 256 -5.10 12.92 3.55
C ASP A 256 -4.27 13.82 4.49
N CYS A 257 -4.01 13.38 5.73
CA CYS A 257 -3.09 14.04 6.66
C CYS A 257 -1.69 14.18 6.05
N ALA A 258 -1.10 13.09 5.52
CA ALA A 258 0.22 13.12 4.90
C ALA A 258 0.33 14.15 3.78
N MET A 259 -0.66 14.18 2.89
CA MET A 259 -0.67 15.09 1.74
C MET A 259 -0.82 16.56 2.18
N GLU A 260 -1.73 16.84 3.11
CA GLU A 260 -1.99 18.20 3.57
C GLU A 260 -0.80 18.73 4.39
N VAL A 261 -0.31 17.93 5.33
CA VAL A 261 0.80 18.33 6.22
C VAL A 261 2.09 18.53 5.41
N SER A 262 2.45 17.60 4.51
CA SER A 262 3.66 17.77 3.69
C SER A 262 3.57 18.99 2.76
N THR A 263 2.39 19.31 2.24
CA THR A 263 2.17 20.52 1.43
C THR A 263 2.34 21.80 2.26
N ASN A 264 1.76 21.86 3.45
CA ASN A 264 1.87 23.00 4.34
C ASN A 264 3.30 23.15 4.88
N ALA A 265 3.97 22.05 5.21
CA ALA A 265 5.37 22.06 5.62
C ALA A 265 6.28 22.60 4.52
N LEU A 266 6.07 22.16 3.26
CA LEU A 266 6.80 22.70 2.10
C LEU A 266 6.58 24.22 1.97
N GLN A 267 5.35 24.71 2.16
CA GLN A 267 5.05 26.13 2.12
C GLN A 267 5.84 26.93 3.16
N LEU A 268 6.09 26.37 4.36
CA LEU A 268 6.91 27.01 5.41
C LEU A 268 8.38 27.21 5.00
N PHE A 269 8.92 26.34 4.13
CA PHE A 269 10.26 26.51 3.56
C PHE A 269 10.33 27.64 2.52
N GLY A 270 9.18 28.07 1.96
CA GLY A 270 9.15 29.03 0.86
C GLY A 270 9.85 28.51 -0.39
N GLY A 271 10.59 29.34 -1.10
CA GLY A 271 11.30 28.94 -2.31
C GLY A 271 12.29 27.79 -2.16
N TYR A 272 12.92 27.67 -1.00
CA TYR A 272 13.83 26.55 -0.72
C TYR A 272 13.12 25.21 -0.61
N GLY A 273 11.85 25.17 -0.17
CA GLY A 273 11.05 23.94 -0.15
C GLY A 273 10.77 23.35 -1.53
N TYR A 274 10.91 24.14 -2.57
CA TYR A 274 10.73 23.71 -3.96
C TYR A 274 12.02 23.15 -4.59
N MET A 275 13.15 23.25 -3.89
CA MET A 275 14.46 22.81 -4.33
C MET A 275 14.78 21.42 -3.77
N LYS A 276 15.49 20.61 -4.56
CA LYS A 276 15.81 19.21 -4.21
C LYS A 276 16.89 19.06 -3.12
N GLU A 277 17.53 20.14 -2.71
CA GLU A 277 18.50 20.16 -1.61
C GLU A 277 17.85 19.92 -0.24
N TYR A 278 16.55 20.15 -0.13
CA TYR A 278 15.77 19.90 1.08
C TYR A 278 14.84 18.69 0.88
N PRO A 279 14.63 17.86 1.91
CA PRO A 279 13.86 16.64 1.77
C PRO A 279 12.34 16.86 1.62
N ILE A 280 11.85 18.06 1.91
CA ILE A 280 10.41 18.35 2.04
C ILE A 280 9.65 18.19 0.70
N GLU A 281 10.28 18.54 -0.43
CA GLU A 281 9.68 18.36 -1.75
C GLU A 281 9.44 16.88 -2.08
N LYS A 282 10.38 16.01 -1.66
CA LYS A 282 10.25 14.56 -1.79
C LYS A 282 9.09 14.05 -0.95
N MET A 283 8.94 14.52 0.29
CA MET A 283 7.87 14.09 1.18
C MET A 283 6.49 14.39 0.59
N MET A 284 6.31 15.57 0.00
CA MET A 284 5.06 15.94 -0.68
C MET A 284 4.77 15.03 -1.88
N ARG A 285 5.78 14.72 -2.71
CA ARG A 285 5.61 13.80 -3.85
C ARG A 285 5.29 12.38 -3.39
N ASP A 286 5.96 11.92 -2.34
CA ASP A 286 5.76 10.59 -1.77
C ASP A 286 4.37 10.45 -1.11
N ALA A 287 3.88 11.51 -0.43
CA ALA A 287 2.58 11.51 0.21
C ALA A 287 1.42 11.26 -0.78
N LYS A 288 1.55 11.71 -2.04
CA LYS A 288 0.45 11.64 -3.00
C LYS A 288 -0.01 10.23 -3.31
N ILE A 289 0.90 9.26 -3.39
CA ILE A 289 0.53 7.88 -3.72
C ILE A 289 -0.34 7.23 -2.63
N LEU A 290 -0.21 7.68 -1.37
CA LEU A 290 -0.97 7.14 -0.25
C LEU A 290 -2.48 7.35 -0.42
N GLN A 291 -2.90 8.37 -1.16
CA GLN A 291 -4.30 8.63 -1.49
C GLN A 291 -4.81 7.75 -2.64
N ILE A 292 -3.92 7.07 -3.38
CA ILE A 292 -4.22 6.39 -4.65
C ILE A 292 -4.20 4.87 -4.49
N TYR A 293 -3.08 4.29 -4.03
CA TYR A 293 -2.90 2.85 -3.94
C TYR A 293 -3.67 2.23 -2.77
N GLU A 294 -3.73 0.89 -2.69
CA GLU A 294 -4.52 0.13 -1.69
C GLU A 294 -6.03 0.50 -1.71
N GLY A 295 -6.49 0.95 -2.89
CA GLY A 295 -7.81 1.53 -3.13
C GLY A 295 -7.81 3.04 -2.89
N THR A 296 -8.23 3.81 -3.91
CA THR A 296 -8.26 5.28 -3.82
C THR A 296 -9.10 5.74 -2.62
N ASN A 297 -8.83 6.96 -2.12
CA ASN A 297 -9.64 7.52 -1.03
C ASN A 297 -11.12 7.60 -1.38
N GLN A 298 -11.48 7.74 -2.67
CA GLN A 298 -12.85 7.67 -3.15
C GLN A 298 -13.45 6.28 -2.94
N ILE A 299 -12.71 5.22 -3.23
CA ILE A 299 -13.12 3.83 -2.94
C ILE A 299 -13.30 3.61 -1.45
N GLN A 300 -12.39 4.12 -0.61
CA GLN A 300 -12.52 4.02 0.84
C GLN A 300 -13.78 4.74 1.34
N LYS A 301 -14.03 5.96 0.86
CA LYS A 301 -15.25 6.72 1.21
C LYS A 301 -16.52 5.99 0.77
N MET A 302 -16.49 5.29 -0.37
CA MET A 302 -17.58 4.45 -0.84
C MET A 302 -17.79 3.24 0.10
N ILE A 303 -16.73 2.58 0.55
CA ILE A 303 -16.82 1.48 1.54
C ILE A 303 -17.45 1.99 2.84
N ILE A 304 -16.95 3.11 3.37
CA ILE A 304 -17.44 3.72 4.60
C ILE A 304 -18.95 4.02 4.49
N SER A 305 -19.35 4.74 3.43
CA SER A 305 -20.75 5.11 3.23
C SER A 305 -21.65 3.90 3.06
N ASN A 306 -21.23 2.88 2.31
CA ASN A 306 -22.01 1.66 2.12
C ASN A 306 -22.23 0.90 3.44
N ILE A 307 -21.25 0.89 4.34
CA ILE A 307 -21.41 0.26 5.67
C ILE A 307 -22.36 1.09 6.54
N MET A 308 -22.22 2.42 6.52
CA MET A 308 -23.11 3.32 7.28
C MET A 308 -24.57 3.23 6.86
N LEU A 309 -24.83 3.13 5.55
CA LEU A 309 -26.17 3.09 4.99
C LEU A 309 -26.85 1.71 5.11
N LYS A 310 -26.11 0.66 5.46
CA LYS A 310 -26.65 -0.68 5.74
C LYS A 310 -27.04 -0.89 7.22
N ARG A 311 -26.67 0.05 8.08
CA ARG A 311 -27.05 0.07 9.50
C ARG A 311 -28.45 0.68 9.67
#